data_77cbd397c550f32b88d3a91c5025e206
#
_entry.id   77cbd397c550f32b88d3a91c5025e206
#
_cell.length_a   1.000
_cell.length_b   1.000
_cell.length_c   1.000
_cell.angle_alpha   90.00
_cell.angle_beta   90.00
_cell.angle_gamma   90.00
#
_symmetry.space_group_name_H-M   'P 1'
#
loop_
_entity.id
_entity.type
_entity.pdbx_description
1 polymer ?
#
loop_
_entity_poly.entity_id
_entity_poly.type
_entity_poly.pdbx_seq_one_letter_code
_entity_poly.pdbx_strand_id
1 'polypeptide(L)'
;RLITDEHIRPDGRKMDEISPLYAGVDLLARTHGSALFSRGETQVLATTTLGALGEHQILDGLGIEDTKRFMLHYNFPQFSVGEVGRYGSPGRREIGHGALGERALAQVIPSEEEFPYTIRVVSEVLESNGSSSQATICSGCLSLMAAGVPIKAPVAGIAMGLITSPDGSKYTIP
;
A
#
# COMPACT_ATOMS: atom_id res chain seq x y z
N ARG A 1 -20.93 18.94 -10.25
CA ARG A 1 -21.62 19.24 -11.53
C ARG A 1 -20.86 18.61 -12.69
N LEU A 2 -19.59 18.94 -12.91
CA LEU A 2 -18.77 18.36 -13.98
C LEU A 2 -18.81 16.83 -13.98
N ILE A 3 -18.61 16.20 -12.80
CA ILE A 3 -18.61 14.75 -12.64
C ILE A 3 -20.00 14.14 -12.75
N THR A 4 -21.03 14.74 -12.10
CA THR A 4 -22.37 14.18 -12.02
C THR A 4 -23.21 14.39 -13.28
N ASP A 5 -22.95 15.45 -14.04
CA ASP A 5 -23.75 15.82 -15.20
C ASP A 5 -23.01 15.58 -16.53
N GLU A 6 -21.71 15.82 -16.56
CA GLU A 6 -20.89 15.71 -17.77
C GLU A 6 -20.02 14.45 -17.81
N HIS A 7 -19.94 13.71 -16.69
CA HIS A 7 -19.15 12.48 -16.55
C HIS A 7 -17.66 12.68 -16.90
N ILE A 8 -17.12 13.85 -16.57
CA ILE A 8 -15.70 14.19 -16.76
C ILE A 8 -15.07 14.44 -15.40
N ARG A 9 -13.90 13.86 -15.16
CA ARG A 9 -13.10 14.08 -13.96
C ARG A 9 -12.36 15.41 -14.06
N PRO A 10 -12.00 16.07 -12.93
CA PRO A 10 -11.32 17.36 -12.95
C PRO A 10 -9.99 17.37 -13.71
N ASP A 11 -9.31 16.23 -13.81
CA ASP A 11 -8.07 16.04 -14.56
C ASP A 11 -8.29 15.63 -16.04
N GLY A 12 -9.54 15.66 -16.52
CA GLY A 12 -9.91 15.35 -17.90
C GLY A 12 -10.06 13.85 -18.22
N ARG A 13 -9.80 12.95 -17.27
CA ARG A 13 -9.97 11.49 -17.46
C ARG A 13 -11.45 11.11 -17.50
N LYS A 14 -11.74 9.99 -18.13
CA LYS A 14 -13.05 9.32 -18.07
C LYS A 14 -13.30 8.73 -16.67
N MET A 15 -14.54 8.35 -16.39
CA MET A 15 -14.93 7.85 -15.07
C MET A 15 -14.23 6.54 -14.67
N ASP A 16 -13.97 5.66 -15.65
CA ASP A 16 -13.33 4.36 -15.52
C ASP A 16 -11.83 4.37 -15.89
N GLU A 17 -11.28 5.54 -16.19
CA GLU A 17 -9.89 5.67 -16.63
C GLU A 17 -8.92 5.71 -15.45
N ILE A 18 -7.97 4.79 -15.43
CA ILE A 18 -6.88 4.74 -14.45
C ILE A 18 -5.70 5.56 -14.98
N SER A 19 -5.02 6.30 -14.10
CA SER A 19 -3.76 7.00 -14.43
C SER A 19 -2.72 6.01 -14.95
N PRO A 20 -1.75 6.44 -15.78
CA PRO A 20 -0.68 5.57 -16.25
C PRO A 20 0.01 4.84 -15.11
N LEU A 21 0.23 3.53 -15.30
CA LEU A 21 0.85 2.66 -14.31
C LEU A 21 2.29 2.37 -14.70
N TYR A 22 3.16 2.32 -13.69
CA TYR A 22 4.52 1.82 -13.81
C TYR A 22 4.80 0.86 -12.66
N ALA A 23 5.46 -0.25 -12.94
CA ALA A 23 5.91 -1.23 -11.96
C ALA A 23 7.33 -1.67 -12.28
N GLY A 24 8.23 -1.52 -11.32
CA GLY A 24 9.62 -1.98 -11.40
C GLY A 24 9.95 -2.82 -10.17
N VAL A 25 10.71 -3.89 -10.35
CA VAL A 25 11.16 -4.77 -9.27
C VAL A 25 12.69 -4.80 -9.21
N ASP A 26 13.23 -5.26 -8.08
CA ASP A 26 14.69 -5.44 -7.88
C ASP A 26 15.53 -4.17 -8.06
N LEU A 27 14.96 -3.01 -7.67
CA LEU A 27 15.65 -1.73 -7.77
C LEU A 27 16.80 -1.59 -6.76
N LEU A 28 16.69 -2.23 -5.60
CA LEU A 28 17.67 -2.14 -4.52
C LEU A 28 18.42 -3.47 -4.40
N ALA A 29 19.67 -3.48 -4.80
CA ALA A 29 20.50 -4.68 -4.92
C ALA A 29 20.78 -5.43 -3.60
N ARG A 30 20.55 -4.82 -2.42
CA ARG A 30 20.84 -5.41 -1.11
C ARG A 30 19.63 -5.77 -0.29
N THR A 31 18.42 -5.54 -0.79
CA THR A 31 17.18 -5.98 -0.15
C THR A 31 16.85 -7.40 -0.62
N HIS A 32 16.09 -8.15 0.17
CA HIS A 32 15.60 -9.46 -0.26
C HIS A 32 14.61 -9.34 -1.40
N GLY A 33 13.78 -8.26 -1.40
CA GLY A 33 12.94 -7.87 -2.51
C GLY A 33 12.64 -6.38 -2.45
N SER A 34 12.52 -5.75 -3.60
CA SER A 34 12.13 -4.34 -3.70
C SER A 34 11.24 -4.11 -4.91
N ALA A 35 10.32 -3.17 -4.80
CA ALA A 35 9.46 -2.78 -5.90
C ALA A 35 9.09 -1.30 -5.84
N LEU A 36 9.10 -0.66 -6.99
CA LEU A 36 8.58 0.69 -7.20
C LEU A 36 7.27 0.58 -7.97
N PHE A 37 6.23 1.16 -7.45
CA PHE A 37 4.93 1.26 -8.12
C PHE A 37 4.53 2.72 -8.24
N SER A 38 4.17 3.13 -9.46
CA SER A 38 3.65 4.47 -9.72
C SER A 38 2.29 4.39 -10.41
N ARG A 39 1.38 5.27 -10.00
CA ARG A 39 0.10 5.53 -10.64
C ARG A 39 -0.07 7.03 -10.79
N GLY A 40 0.16 7.53 -12.00
CA GLY A 40 0.28 8.98 -12.24
C GLY A 40 1.37 9.56 -11.35
N GLU A 41 1.01 10.56 -10.56
CA GLU A 41 1.91 11.27 -9.63
C GLU A 41 2.01 10.60 -8.24
N THR A 42 1.40 9.45 -8.02
CA THR A 42 1.58 8.69 -6.76
C THR A 42 2.63 7.62 -6.97
N GLN A 43 3.70 7.67 -6.18
CA GLN A 43 4.84 6.76 -6.27
C GLN A 43 5.18 6.17 -4.91
N VAL A 44 5.32 4.85 -4.84
CA VAL A 44 5.62 4.10 -3.61
C VAL A 44 6.73 3.09 -3.86
N LEU A 45 7.75 3.13 -3.03
CA LEU A 45 8.83 2.15 -2.96
C LEU A 45 8.55 1.19 -1.79
N ALA A 46 8.42 -0.09 -2.08
CA ALA A 46 8.31 -1.12 -1.06
C ALA A 46 9.56 -1.99 -1.01
N THR A 47 10.00 -2.33 0.19
CA THR A 47 11.11 -3.27 0.43
C THR A 47 10.64 -4.40 1.33
N THR A 48 11.01 -5.63 0.97
CA THR A 48 10.74 -6.83 1.75
C THR A 48 12.02 -7.32 2.41
N THR A 49 11.95 -7.58 3.70
CA THR A 49 13.01 -8.22 4.49
C THR A 49 12.50 -9.54 5.05
N LEU A 50 13.30 -10.59 4.89
CA LEU A 50 13.05 -11.91 5.45
C LEU A 50 13.96 -12.09 6.66
N GLY A 51 13.39 -12.48 7.79
CA GLY A 51 14.11 -12.75 9.03
C GLY A 51 13.88 -14.18 9.52
N ALA A 52 14.63 -14.59 10.53
CA ALA A 52 14.41 -15.87 11.20
C ALA A 52 13.04 -15.87 11.91
N LEU A 53 12.46 -17.07 12.11
CA LEU A 53 11.15 -17.20 12.80
C LEU A 53 11.12 -16.52 14.18
N GLY A 54 12.23 -16.59 14.93
CA GLY A 54 12.34 -15.94 16.24
C GLY A 54 12.32 -14.41 16.23
N GLU A 55 12.39 -13.78 15.05
CA GLU A 55 12.33 -12.31 14.88
C GLU A 55 10.90 -11.79 14.67
N HIS A 56 9.89 -12.61 14.93
CA HIS A 56 8.50 -12.17 14.90
C HIS A 56 8.23 -11.08 15.94
N GLN A 57 7.28 -10.21 15.64
CA GLN A 57 6.86 -9.18 16.59
C GLN A 57 6.07 -9.82 17.73
N ILE A 58 6.47 -9.57 18.96
CA ILE A 58 5.70 -9.95 20.16
C ILE A 58 4.62 -8.90 20.36
N LEU A 59 3.37 -9.35 20.49
CA LEU A 59 2.21 -8.52 20.75
C LEU A 59 1.89 -8.58 22.25
N ASP A 60 2.34 -7.58 22.99
CA ASP A 60 2.04 -7.44 24.43
C ASP A 60 0.74 -6.64 24.62
N GLY A 61 -0.40 -7.31 24.50
CA GLY A 61 -1.72 -6.70 24.56
C GLY A 61 -2.81 -7.66 25.04
N LEU A 62 -4.05 -7.18 25.13
CA LEU A 62 -5.23 -7.96 25.49
C LEU A 62 -5.81 -8.78 24.33
N GLY A 63 -5.12 -8.85 23.19
CA GLY A 63 -5.51 -9.62 22.01
C GLY A 63 -5.31 -11.13 22.20
N ILE A 64 -5.88 -11.92 21.30
CA ILE A 64 -5.74 -13.38 21.26
C ILE A 64 -4.40 -13.79 20.62
N GLU A 65 -3.85 -12.94 19.76
CA GLU A 65 -2.58 -13.19 19.07
C GLU A 65 -1.42 -12.65 19.90
N ASP A 66 -0.48 -13.51 20.24
CA ASP A 66 0.72 -13.16 21.03
C ASP A 66 1.90 -12.77 20.12
N THR A 67 1.86 -13.15 18.86
CA THR A 67 2.96 -12.93 17.91
C THR A 67 2.46 -12.58 16.52
N LYS A 68 3.31 -11.86 15.77
CA LYS A 68 3.01 -11.44 14.42
C LYS A 68 4.21 -11.69 13.50
N ARG A 69 4.04 -12.62 12.58
CA ARG A 69 5.08 -13.05 11.64
C ARG A 69 5.15 -12.18 10.38
N PHE A 70 4.03 -11.66 9.93
CA PHE A 70 3.97 -10.72 8.80
C PHE A 70 3.71 -9.30 9.30
N MET A 71 4.54 -8.36 8.88
CA MET A 71 4.45 -6.95 9.26
C MET A 71 4.52 -6.06 8.02
N LEU A 72 3.70 -5.02 7.99
CA LEU A 72 3.79 -3.96 6.99
C LEU A 72 3.84 -2.60 7.69
N HIS A 73 4.93 -1.86 7.46
CA HIS A 73 5.12 -0.51 7.95
C HIS A 73 5.00 0.48 6.78
N TYR A 74 4.13 1.45 6.95
CA TYR A 74 3.86 2.50 5.97
C TYR A 74 4.42 3.82 6.46
N ASN A 75 5.22 4.47 5.64
CA ASN A 75 5.79 5.78 5.91
C ASN A 75 5.29 6.80 4.88
N PHE A 76 4.82 7.95 5.40
CA PHE A 76 4.33 9.06 4.60
C PHE A 76 5.09 10.33 4.96
N PRO A 77 6.33 10.50 4.47
CA PRO A 77 7.14 11.67 4.78
C PRO A 77 6.54 12.93 4.14
N GLN A 78 6.76 14.07 4.76
CA GLN A 78 6.21 15.37 4.32
C GLN A 78 6.62 15.74 2.89
N PHE A 79 7.82 15.36 2.48
CA PHE A 79 8.29 15.62 1.12
C PHE A 79 7.44 14.95 0.04
N SER A 80 6.71 13.88 0.36
CA SER A 80 5.84 13.17 -0.60
C SER A 80 4.69 14.04 -1.12
N VAL A 81 4.35 15.11 -0.42
CA VAL A 81 3.37 16.13 -0.82
C VAL A 81 3.99 17.52 -0.96
N GLY A 82 5.32 17.61 -1.03
CA GLY A 82 6.05 18.87 -1.18
C GLY A 82 6.03 19.78 0.06
N GLU A 83 5.71 19.24 1.23
CA GLU A 83 5.63 19.99 2.48
C GLU A 83 6.89 19.85 3.33
N VAL A 84 7.12 20.84 4.21
CA VAL A 84 8.12 20.79 5.27
C VAL A 84 7.42 20.48 6.59
N GLY A 85 7.91 19.49 7.32
CA GLY A 85 7.30 19.09 8.58
C GLY A 85 8.27 18.38 9.52
N ARG A 86 7.82 18.10 10.74
CA ARG A 86 8.61 17.34 11.71
C ARG A 86 8.74 15.89 11.29
N TYR A 87 9.95 15.38 11.37
CA TYR A 87 10.21 13.96 11.30
C TYR A 87 10.10 13.36 12.71
N GLY A 88 9.26 12.34 12.89
CA GLY A 88 8.98 11.79 14.23
C GLY A 88 8.35 10.39 14.15
N SER A 89 7.74 9.97 15.23
CA SER A 89 7.02 8.70 15.30
C SER A 89 5.85 8.66 14.32
N PRO A 90 5.46 7.46 13.79
CA PRO A 90 4.32 7.31 12.91
C PRO A 90 3.05 7.91 13.52
N GLY A 91 2.36 8.72 12.74
CA GLY A 91 1.08 9.29 13.11
C GLY A 91 -0.08 8.32 12.85
N ARG A 92 -1.30 8.77 13.12
CA ARG A 92 -2.52 7.95 12.92
C ARG A 92 -2.73 7.55 11.45
N ARG A 93 -2.31 8.40 10.51
CA ARG A 93 -2.35 8.11 9.08
C ARG A 93 -1.48 6.91 8.74
N GLU A 94 -0.22 6.95 9.15
CA GLU A 94 0.75 5.89 8.89
C GLU A 94 0.28 4.56 9.51
N ILE A 95 -0.20 4.59 10.73
CA ILE A 95 -0.73 3.40 11.42
C ILE A 95 -1.95 2.84 10.68
N GLY A 96 -2.92 3.68 10.34
CA GLY A 96 -4.16 3.25 9.66
C GLY A 96 -3.94 2.73 8.24
N HIS A 97 -3.11 3.42 7.45
CA HIS A 97 -2.77 3.00 6.08
C HIS A 97 -1.88 1.75 6.08
N GLY A 98 -0.94 1.64 7.02
CA GLY A 98 -0.13 0.45 7.22
C GLY A 98 -1.00 -0.77 7.56
N ALA A 99 -1.93 -0.63 8.50
CA ALA A 99 -2.87 -1.69 8.87
C ALA A 99 -3.80 -2.11 7.72
N LEU A 100 -4.19 -1.17 6.84
CA LEU A 100 -4.95 -1.49 5.63
C LEU A 100 -4.14 -2.38 4.69
N GLY A 101 -2.91 -1.96 4.36
CA GLY A 101 -2.01 -2.72 3.47
C GLY A 101 -1.66 -4.08 4.03
N GLU A 102 -1.37 -4.15 5.33
CA GLU A 102 -1.06 -5.40 6.00
C GLU A 102 -2.22 -6.40 5.95
N ARG A 103 -3.43 -5.98 6.29
CA ARG A 103 -4.61 -6.87 6.22
C ARG A 103 -4.90 -7.36 4.80
N ALA A 104 -4.67 -6.52 3.78
CA ALA A 104 -4.83 -6.92 2.39
C ALA A 104 -3.84 -8.02 1.99
N LEU A 105 -2.57 -7.88 2.34
CA LEU A 105 -1.51 -8.81 1.97
C LEU A 105 -1.43 -10.03 2.88
N ALA A 106 -1.76 -9.92 4.15
CA ALA A 106 -1.72 -11.05 5.11
C ALA A 106 -2.50 -12.29 4.64
N GLN A 107 -3.59 -12.08 3.90
CA GLN A 107 -4.44 -13.15 3.40
C GLN A 107 -3.75 -14.07 2.38
N VAL A 108 -2.71 -13.57 1.71
CA VAL A 108 -1.99 -14.30 0.66
C VAL A 108 -0.60 -14.76 1.10
N ILE A 109 -0.18 -14.41 2.30
CA ILE A 109 1.08 -14.90 2.87
C ILE A 109 1.00 -16.41 3.08
N PRO A 110 2.04 -17.18 2.68
CA PRO A 110 2.09 -18.62 2.92
C PRO A 110 2.14 -18.96 4.42
N SER A 111 1.79 -20.18 4.77
CA SER A 111 1.92 -20.66 6.14
C SER A 111 3.38 -20.70 6.59
N GLU A 112 3.60 -20.83 7.89
CA GLU A 112 4.95 -20.99 8.45
C GLU A 112 5.62 -22.28 7.99
N GLU A 113 4.85 -23.34 7.80
CA GLU A 113 5.35 -24.63 7.31
C GLU A 113 5.81 -24.55 5.85
N GLU A 114 5.10 -23.77 5.02
CA GLU A 114 5.44 -23.58 3.60
C GLU A 114 6.60 -22.60 3.40
N PHE A 115 6.70 -21.57 4.25
CA PHE A 115 7.71 -20.52 4.15
C PHE A 115 8.15 -20.06 5.54
N PRO A 116 9.19 -20.70 6.13
CA PRO A 116 9.57 -20.54 7.53
C PRO A 116 10.38 -19.26 7.80
N TYR A 117 9.85 -18.11 7.43
CA TYR A 117 10.46 -16.79 7.64
C TYR A 117 9.48 -15.81 8.26
N THR A 118 10.01 -14.95 9.10
CA THR A 118 9.35 -13.68 9.46
C THR A 118 9.49 -12.71 8.29
N ILE A 119 8.42 -12.05 7.92
CA ILE A 119 8.36 -11.18 6.74
C ILE A 119 8.02 -9.76 7.17
N ARG A 120 8.86 -8.81 6.80
CA ARG A 120 8.62 -7.38 7.03
C ARG A 120 8.63 -6.64 5.70
N VAL A 121 7.54 -5.95 5.39
CA VAL A 121 7.44 -5.01 4.28
C VAL A 121 7.51 -3.59 4.82
N VAL A 122 8.38 -2.77 4.26
CA VAL A 122 8.42 -1.33 4.53
C VAL A 122 8.04 -0.60 3.26
N SER A 123 7.02 0.23 3.35
CA SER A 123 6.48 1.02 2.24
C SER A 123 6.78 2.50 2.45
N GLU A 124 7.57 3.08 1.56
CA GLU A 124 7.95 4.48 1.55
C GLU A 124 7.17 5.21 0.44
N VAL A 125 6.34 6.15 0.82
CA VAL A 125 5.64 7.01 -0.15
C VAL A 125 6.60 8.09 -0.61
N LEU A 126 7.01 8.04 -1.87
CA LEU A 126 7.96 9.01 -2.45
C LEU A 126 7.24 10.25 -2.98
N GLU A 127 6.06 10.05 -3.56
CA GLU A 127 5.20 11.11 -4.08
C GLU A 127 3.74 10.69 -3.93
N SER A 128 2.85 11.63 -3.61
CA SER A 128 1.44 11.32 -3.40
C SER A 128 0.50 12.37 -3.99
N ASN A 129 -0.32 11.90 -4.91
CA ASN A 129 -1.53 12.58 -5.39
C ASN A 129 -2.76 11.70 -5.11
N GLY A 130 -2.91 11.26 -3.86
CA GLY A 130 -4.01 10.43 -3.37
C GLY A 130 -3.79 8.92 -3.51
N SER A 131 -4.53 8.16 -2.72
CA SER A 131 -4.59 6.68 -2.72
C SER A 131 -3.23 5.97 -2.60
N SER A 132 -2.34 6.52 -1.78
CA SER A 132 -1.00 5.96 -1.52
C SER A 132 -1.04 4.60 -0.80
N SER A 133 -2.07 4.33 0.01
CA SER A 133 -2.25 3.01 0.63
C SER A 133 -2.56 1.92 -0.38
N GLN A 134 -3.33 2.20 -1.44
CA GLN A 134 -3.57 1.27 -2.54
C GLN A 134 -2.30 1.04 -3.37
N ALA A 135 -1.52 2.09 -3.60
CA ALA A 135 -0.20 1.96 -4.22
C ALA A 135 0.75 1.13 -3.35
N THR A 136 0.66 1.25 -2.01
CA THR A 136 1.39 0.41 -1.05
C THR A 136 1.03 -1.07 -1.17
N ILE A 137 -0.24 -1.40 -1.34
CA ILE A 137 -0.67 -2.79 -1.56
C ILE A 137 -0.04 -3.34 -2.84
N CYS A 138 -0.07 -2.57 -3.93
CA CYS A 138 0.53 -2.98 -5.21
C CYS A 138 2.05 -3.15 -5.09
N SER A 139 2.77 -2.15 -4.57
CA SER A 139 4.23 -2.23 -4.41
C SER A 139 4.65 -3.30 -3.41
N GLY A 140 3.91 -3.46 -2.32
CA GLY A 140 4.14 -4.51 -1.32
C GLY A 140 3.98 -5.91 -1.91
N CYS A 141 2.92 -6.15 -2.68
CA CYS A 141 2.70 -7.40 -3.39
C CYS A 141 3.87 -7.71 -4.36
N LEU A 142 4.29 -6.73 -5.15
CA LEU A 142 5.43 -6.87 -6.06
C LEU A 142 6.74 -7.15 -5.32
N SER A 143 7.00 -6.46 -4.19
CA SER A 143 8.21 -6.65 -3.41
C SER A 143 8.27 -8.02 -2.72
N LEU A 144 7.11 -8.56 -2.30
CA LEU A 144 7.00 -9.93 -1.78
C LEU A 144 7.34 -10.97 -2.86
N MET A 145 6.81 -10.80 -4.07
CA MET A 145 7.14 -11.68 -5.20
C MET A 145 8.62 -11.58 -5.58
N ALA A 146 9.18 -10.36 -5.61
CA ALA A 146 10.61 -10.16 -5.86
C ALA A 146 11.50 -10.81 -4.80
N ALA A 147 11.06 -10.86 -3.54
CA ALA A 147 11.75 -11.57 -2.46
C ALA A 147 11.60 -13.10 -2.52
N GLY A 148 10.89 -13.64 -3.50
CA GLY A 148 10.64 -15.07 -3.63
C GLY A 148 9.62 -15.63 -2.64
N VAL A 149 8.80 -14.79 -2.00
CA VAL A 149 7.72 -15.26 -1.14
C VAL A 149 6.64 -15.92 -2.00
N PRO A 150 6.29 -17.21 -1.77
CA PRO A 150 5.27 -17.90 -2.58
C PRO A 150 3.86 -17.49 -2.13
N ILE A 151 3.46 -16.25 -2.46
CA ILE A 151 2.12 -15.77 -2.13
C ILE A 151 1.06 -16.57 -2.86
N LYS A 152 -0.10 -16.77 -2.20
CA LYS A 152 -1.21 -17.61 -2.74
C LYS A 152 -1.82 -17.03 -4.01
N ALA A 153 -1.85 -15.71 -4.13
CA ALA A 153 -2.38 -14.98 -5.29
C ALA A 153 -1.84 -13.54 -5.30
N PRO A 154 -1.70 -12.90 -6.46
CA PRO A 154 -1.38 -11.48 -6.53
C PRO A 154 -2.53 -10.63 -5.96
N VAL A 155 -2.17 -9.55 -5.27
CA VAL A 155 -3.11 -8.58 -4.68
C VAL A 155 -2.81 -7.20 -5.23
N ALA A 156 -3.86 -6.49 -5.61
CA ALA A 156 -3.78 -5.09 -6.02
C ALA A 156 -4.80 -4.25 -5.24
N GLY A 157 -4.47 -2.97 -5.06
CA GLY A 157 -5.36 -1.99 -4.45
C GLY A 157 -5.83 -0.95 -5.45
N ILE A 158 -7.12 -0.63 -5.40
CA ILE A 158 -7.72 0.48 -6.16
C ILE A 158 -8.61 1.30 -5.24
N ALA A 159 -8.62 2.63 -5.44
CA ALA A 159 -9.54 3.52 -4.76
C ALA A 159 -10.76 3.76 -5.65
N MET A 160 -11.92 3.81 -5.03
CA MET A 160 -13.17 4.18 -5.66
C MET A 160 -13.78 5.36 -4.89
N GLY A 161 -14.30 6.32 -5.63
CA GLY A 161 -15.01 7.46 -5.07
C GLY A 161 -16.52 7.28 -5.15
N LEU A 162 -17.25 8.06 -4.35
CA LEU A 162 -18.70 8.26 -4.51
C LEU A 162 -18.98 9.75 -4.48
N ILE A 163 -19.54 10.26 -5.54
CA ILE A 163 -19.90 11.67 -5.67
C ILE A 163 -21.41 11.77 -5.87
N THR A 164 -22.06 12.54 -5.02
CA THR A 164 -23.51 12.79 -5.06
C THR A 164 -23.78 14.24 -5.43
N SER A 165 -24.91 14.49 -6.12
CA SER A 165 -25.42 15.83 -6.32
C SER A 165 -25.89 16.45 -4.98
N PRO A 166 -25.93 17.79 -4.85
CA PRO A 166 -26.34 18.45 -3.59
C PRO A 166 -27.71 18.04 -3.10
N ASP A 167 -28.62 17.70 -3.99
CA ASP A 167 -30.00 17.26 -3.70
C ASP A 167 -30.12 15.74 -3.49
N GLY A 168 -29.02 14.99 -3.67
CA GLY A 168 -28.99 13.55 -3.52
C GLY A 168 -29.67 12.75 -4.65
N SER A 169 -30.17 13.42 -5.70
CA SER A 169 -30.89 12.77 -6.78
C SER A 169 -30.02 11.98 -7.76
N LYS A 170 -28.75 12.33 -7.83
CA LYS A 170 -27.76 11.68 -8.72
C LYS A 170 -26.54 11.26 -7.94
N TYR A 171 -25.94 10.16 -8.33
CA TYR A 171 -24.61 9.73 -7.84
C TYR A 171 -23.76 9.18 -8.97
N THR A 172 -22.45 9.27 -8.79
CA THR A 172 -21.46 8.74 -9.74
C THR A 172 -20.30 8.12 -8.95
N ILE A 173 -19.80 7.01 -9.43
CA ILE A 173 -18.64 6.29 -8.87
C ILE A 173 -17.51 6.43 -9.89
N PRO A 174 -16.51 7.31 -9.64
CA PRO A 174 -15.32 7.45 -10.46
C PRO A 174 -14.20 6.52 -10.03
#